data_9cde2c9d89ad5fdefbfa9c0cdb550efb
#
_entry.id   9cde2c9d89ad5fdefbfa9c0cdb550efb
#
_cell.length_a   1.000
_cell.length_b   1.000
_cell.length_c   1.000
_cell.angle_alpha   90.00
_cell.angle_beta   90.00
_cell.angle_gamma   90.00
#
_symmetry.space_group_name_H-M   'P 1'
#
loop_
_entity.id
_entity.type
_entity.pdbx_description
1 polymer ?
#
loop_
_entity_poly.entity_id
_entity_poly.type
_entity_poly.pdbx_seq_one_letter_code
_entity_poly.pdbx_strand_id
1 'polypeptide(L)'
;MAMKPRKTIIIGAAGAVGKQLARALKQAGSTVIAADRMEHLPSSVKEVASVVVGGVDVRDATNMEKLFKDHGCPNTTVWNLAAPLSVETALSPEVAEAVVLGGMENTLRAMGTVGCRRICFTDSIGSFGASSPRTNVEASWLVANPTQDPGSDYGRQKRACRDMLDDFRTRQGGDPRFAVLPGVLHTQPVWGNGTTEYALDALLAASRGLPYECTIHPEVSLPMVFVDDLMRGLVALQFAKESELLEPQRGYTIRGMSFTANELFREIRAHVPEFETTMALNANMDKFARLWPDALAGEASLRDLEYQPRVDLPRMVTEILKAHADRTSQAEKSESTANFSTPELTEVLSNGQRAAA
;
A
#
# COMPACT_ATOMS: atom_id res chain seq x y z
N MET A 1 23.04 -23.95 8.61
CA MET A 1 22.55 -24.25 7.24
C MET A 1 21.99 -22.96 6.69
N ALA A 2 22.55 -22.36 5.62
CA ALA A 2 22.01 -21.14 5.04
C ALA A 2 20.60 -21.43 4.51
N MET A 3 19.59 -20.70 5.01
CA MET A 3 18.22 -20.81 4.49
C MET A 3 18.25 -20.51 3.00
N LYS A 4 17.71 -21.43 2.16
CA LYS A 4 17.52 -21.14 0.74
C LYS A 4 16.68 -19.86 0.61
N PRO A 5 17.07 -18.93 -0.27
CA PRO A 5 16.30 -17.71 -0.48
C PRO A 5 14.85 -18.07 -0.81
N ARG A 6 13.90 -17.49 -0.07
CA ARG A 6 12.47 -17.71 -0.36
C ARG A 6 12.11 -16.97 -1.64
N LYS A 7 11.46 -17.67 -2.54
CA LYS A 7 10.87 -17.07 -3.73
C LYS A 7 9.57 -16.39 -3.33
N THR A 8 9.38 -15.15 -3.77
CA THR A 8 8.15 -14.39 -3.50
C THR A 8 7.59 -13.82 -4.79
N ILE A 9 6.34 -14.13 -5.10
CA ILE A 9 5.57 -13.48 -6.17
C ILE A 9 4.75 -12.35 -5.54
N ILE A 10 4.90 -11.13 -6.07
CA ILE A 10 4.10 -9.96 -5.68
C ILE A 10 3.22 -9.59 -6.86
N ILE A 11 1.91 -9.73 -6.71
CA ILE A 11 0.89 -9.33 -7.68
C ILE A 11 0.41 -7.93 -7.29
N GLY A 12 0.38 -6.98 -8.24
CA GLY A 12 0.19 -5.57 -7.95
C GLY A 12 1.50 -4.87 -7.52
N ALA A 13 2.63 -5.32 -8.05
CA ALA A 13 3.96 -4.86 -7.65
C ALA A 13 4.27 -3.40 -8.04
N ALA A 14 3.56 -2.81 -8.99
CA ALA A 14 3.71 -1.41 -9.38
C ALA A 14 2.96 -0.43 -8.46
N GLY A 15 2.04 -0.93 -7.62
CA GLY A 15 1.31 -0.15 -6.62
C GLY A 15 2.21 0.41 -5.51
N ALA A 16 1.69 1.37 -4.74
CA ALA A 16 2.43 2.05 -3.68
C ALA A 16 3.04 1.08 -2.65
N VAL A 17 2.23 0.15 -2.13
CA VAL A 17 2.69 -0.88 -1.18
C VAL A 17 3.56 -1.92 -1.89
N GLY A 18 3.17 -2.39 -3.09
CA GLY A 18 3.84 -3.45 -3.83
C GLY A 18 5.31 -3.15 -4.13
N LYS A 19 5.60 -1.93 -4.59
CA LYS A 19 6.95 -1.46 -4.89
C LYS A 19 7.85 -1.43 -3.64
N GLN A 20 7.33 -0.93 -2.54
CA GLN A 20 8.09 -0.86 -1.28
C GLN A 20 8.31 -2.25 -0.69
N LEU A 21 7.29 -3.11 -0.77
CA LEU A 21 7.39 -4.50 -0.33
C LEU A 21 8.41 -5.29 -1.15
N ALA A 22 8.45 -5.10 -2.48
CA ALA A 22 9.45 -5.72 -3.35
C ALA A 22 10.88 -5.36 -2.90
N ARG A 23 11.12 -4.09 -2.59
CA ARG A 23 12.40 -3.60 -2.07
C ARG A 23 12.75 -4.25 -0.71
N ALA A 24 11.82 -4.21 0.23
CA ALA A 24 12.03 -4.74 1.57
C ALA A 24 12.29 -6.26 1.56
N LEU A 25 11.54 -7.02 0.76
CA LEU A 25 11.72 -8.45 0.63
C LEU A 25 13.03 -8.83 -0.07
N LYS A 26 13.47 -8.06 -1.08
CA LYS A 26 14.79 -8.25 -1.69
C LYS A 26 15.89 -8.02 -0.67
N GLN A 27 15.82 -6.96 0.14
CA GLN A 27 16.75 -6.68 1.21
C GLN A 27 16.78 -7.78 2.29
N ALA A 28 15.60 -8.39 2.54
CA ALA A 28 15.47 -9.54 3.44
C ALA A 28 15.90 -10.88 2.80
N GLY A 29 16.48 -10.87 1.60
CA GLY A 29 17.04 -12.06 0.93
C GLY A 29 16.05 -12.89 0.12
N SER A 30 14.85 -12.36 -0.19
CA SER A 30 13.91 -13.04 -1.10
C SER A 30 14.33 -12.88 -2.57
N THR A 31 14.07 -13.92 -3.37
CA THR A 31 14.02 -13.81 -4.83
C THR A 31 12.64 -13.26 -5.21
N VAL A 32 12.57 -12.00 -5.60
CA VAL A 32 11.30 -11.28 -5.86
C VAL A 32 10.93 -11.38 -7.33
N ILE A 33 9.73 -11.92 -7.60
CA ILE A 33 9.04 -11.86 -8.89
C ILE A 33 7.95 -10.78 -8.76
N ALA A 34 8.12 -9.68 -9.49
CA ALA A 34 7.19 -8.56 -9.51
C ALA A 34 6.23 -8.70 -10.70
N ALA A 35 4.96 -8.91 -10.44
CA ALA A 35 3.91 -9.04 -11.43
C ALA A 35 2.89 -7.90 -11.32
N ASP A 36 2.46 -7.34 -12.45
CA ASP A 36 1.46 -6.28 -12.50
C ASP A 36 0.69 -6.27 -13.82
N ARG A 37 -0.51 -5.69 -13.83
CA ARG A 37 -1.31 -5.50 -15.05
C ARG A 37 -0.66 -4.53 -16.06
N MET A 38 0.22 -3.65 -15.58
CA MET A 38 0.99 -2.78 -16.46
C MET A 38 1.88 -3.63 -17.37
N GLU A 39 1.84 -3.38 -18.68
CA GLU A 39 2.70 -4.08 -19.65
C GLU A 39 4.18 -3.81 -19.36
N HIS A 40 4.50 -2.57 -19.03
CA HIS A 40 5.84 -2.14 -18.66
C HIS A 40 5.88 -1.57 -17.25
N LEU A 41 6.45 -2.33 -16.32
CA LEU A 41 6.60 -1.88 -14.95
C LEU A 41 7.64 -0.76 -14.84
N PRO A 42 7.47 0.18 -13.89
CA PRO A 42 8.42 1.27 -13.65
C PRO A 42 9.84 0.78 -13.37
N SER A 43 10.86 1.59 -13.73
CA SER A 43 12.27 1.30 -13.44
C SER A 43 12.53 1.02 -11.96
N SER A 44 11.85 1.77 -11.08
CA SER A 44 11.93 1.59 -9.63
C SER A 44 11.48 0.21 -9.11
N VAL A 45 10.65 -0.52 -9.88
CA VAL A 45 10.30 -1.92 -9.60
C VAL A 45 11.35 -2.86 -10.19
N LYS A 46 11.83 -2.57 -11.42
CA LYS A 46 12.87 -3.36 -12.10
C LYS A 46 14.17 -3.42 -11.32
N GLU A 47 14.54 -2.34 -10.65
CA GLU A 47 15.75 -2.26 -9.82
C GLU A 47 15.69 -3.16 -8.57
N VAL A 48 14.50 -3.40 -8.04
CA VAL A 48 14.31 -4.16 -6.80
C VAL A 48 13.77 -5.58 -7.01
N ALA A 49 13.26 -5.93 -8.17
CA ALA A 49 12.82 -7.27 -8.49
C ALA A 49 13.94 -8.13 -9.09
N SER A 50 13.86 -9.43 -8.90
CA SER A 50 14.73 -10.42 -9.57
C SER A 50 14.20 -10.78 -10.95
N VAL A 51 12.86 -10.78 -11.09
CA VAL A 51 12.12 -11.00 -12.33
C VAL A 51 10.96 -10.02 -12.36
N VAL A 52 10.65 -9.49 -13.54
CA VAL A 52 9.52 -8.58 -13.78
C VAL A 52 8.61 -9.19 -14.83
N VAL A 53 7.31 -9.26 -14.53
CA VAL A 53 6.28 -9.83 -15.39
C VAL A 53 5.18 -8.78 -15.58
N GLY A 54 5.10 -8.18 -16.76
CA GLY A 54 4.04 -7.23 -17.14
C GLY A 54 2.84 -7.92 -17.76
N GLY A 55 1.72 -7.17 -17.90
CA GLY A 55 0.50 -7.66 -18.53
C GLY A 55 -0.25 -8.72 -17.71
N VAL A 56 0.00 -8.84 -16.40
CA VAL A 56 -0.65 -9.82 -15.53
C VAL A 56 -1.92 -9.23 -14.91
N ASP A 57 -3.07 -9.51 -15.53
CA ASP A 57 -4.37 -9.15 -14.98
C ASP A 57 -4.90 -10.31 -14.11
N VAL A 58 -5.18 -10.01 -12.83
CA VAL A 58 -5.70 -11.01 -11.89
C VAL A 58 -7.08 -11.56 -12.27
N ARG A 59 -7.84 -10.82 -13.10
CA ARG A 59 -9.16 -11.24 -13.59
C ARG A 59 -9.04 -12.35 -14.67
N ASP A 60 -7.90 -12.46 -15.32
CA ASP A 60 -7.62 -13.47 -16.34
C ASP A 60 -6.98 -14.70 -15.70
N ALA A 61 -7.77 -15.78 -15.63
CA ALA A 61 -7.32 -17.07 -15.09
C ALA A 61 -6.11 -17.63 -15.83
N THR A 62 -6.05 -17.48 -17.15
CA THR A 62 -4.96 -17.99 -18.00
C THR A 62 -3.66 -17.24 -17.71
N ASN A 63 -3.75 -15.91 -17.54
CA ASN A 63 -2.63 -15.08 -17.12
C ASN A 63 -2.07 -15.53 -15.77
N MET A 64 -2.95 -15.78 -14.81
CA MET A 64 -2.57 -16.24 -13.48
C MET A 64 -1.93 -17.62 -13.50
N GLU A 65 -2.52 -18.58 -14.21
CA GLU A 65 -1.96 -19.92 -14.37
C GLU A 65 -0.57 -19.88 -15.03
N LYS A 66 -0.39 -19.05 -16.06
CA LYS A 66 0.91 -18.85 -16.72
C LYS A 66 1.95 -18.28 -15.75
N LEU A 67 1.61 -17.23 -14.98
CA LEU A 67 2.51 -16.64 -13.99
C LEU A 67 3.01 -17.69 -13.00
N PHE A 68 2.11 -18.52 -12.47
CA PHE A 68 2.48 -19.53 -11.48
C PHE A 68 3.23 -20.71 -12.11
N LYS A 69 2.87 -21.14 -13.30
CA LYS A 69 3.58 -22.19 -14.04
C LYS A 69 5.03 -21.80 -14.31
N ASP A 70 5.27 -20.55 -14.69
CA ASP A 70 6.61 -20.07 -15.04
C ASP A 70 7.45 -19.73 -13.79
N HIS A 71 6.83 -19.27 -12.73
CA HIS A 71 7.55 -18.71 -11.58
C HIS A 71 7.19 -19.31 -10.22
N GLY A 72 6.08 -20.05 -10.09
CA GLY A 72 5.64 -20.66 -8.84
C GLY A 72 6.36 -21.95 -8.49
N CYS A 73 6.34 -22.33 -7.22
CA CYS A 73 6.73 -23.64 -6.72
C CYS A 73 6.19 -23.80 -5.28
N PRO A 74 6.23 -25.01 -4.68
CA PRO A 74 5.70 -25.25 -3.33
C PRO A 74 6.27 -24.33 -2.25
N ASN A 75 7.50 -23.84 -2.40
CA ASN A 75 8.17 -22.94 -1.44
C ASN A 75 8.01 -21.45 -1.80
N THR A 76 7.18 -21.10 -2.75
CA THR A 76 6.87 -19.72 -3.10
C THR A 76 5.91 -19.11 -2.07
N THR A 77 6.17 -17.87 -1.64
CA THR A 77 5.20 -17.03 -0.95
C THR A 77 4.55 -16.09 -1.94
N VAL A 78 3.26 -15.89 -1.84
CA VAL A 78 2.49 -15.00 -2.71
C VAL A 78 2.00 -13.80 -1.90
N TRP A 79 2.15 -12.60 -2.44
CA TRP A 79 1.46 -11.39 -2.00
C TRP A 79 0.48 -10.98 -3.09
N ASN A 80 -0.81 -11.06 -2.80
CA ASN A 80 -1.84 -10.50 -3.66
C ASN A 80 -2.23 -9.12 -3.15
N LEU A 81 -1.69 -8.09 -3.81
CA LEU A 81 -1.90 -6.67 -3.50
C LEU A 81 -2.79 -5.98 -4.55
N ALA A 82 -3.26 -6.72 -5.55
CA ALA A 82 -4.12 -6.18 -6.60
C ALA A 82 -5.50 -5.85 -6.01
N ALA A 83 -5.77 -4.57 -5.84
CA ALA A 83 -7.05 -4.05 -5.38
C ALA A 83 -7.18 -2.57 -5.77
N PRO A 84 -8.37 -2.08 -6.16
CA PRO A 84 -8.66 -0.66 -6.21
C PRO A 84 -8.78 -0.11 -4.78
N LEU A 85 -8.59 1.21 -4.63
CA LEU A 85 -8.78 1.90 -3.35
C LEU A 85 -10.27 2.05 -3.01
N SER A 86 -10.58 2.43 -1.75
CA SER A 86 -11.95 2.51 -1.25
C SER A 86 -12.87 3.41 -2.07
N VAL A 87 -12.38 4.56 -2.54
CA VAL A 87 -13.15 5.48 -3.39
C VAL A 87 -13.33 4.91 -4.79
N GLU A 88 -12.29 4.32 -5.39
CA GLU A 88 -12.38 3.65 -6.70
C GLU A 88 -13.35 2.47 -6.66
N THR A 89 -13.39 1.71 -5.57
CA THR A 89 -14.35 0.63 -5.34
C THR A 89 -15.78 1.16 -5.34
N ALA A 90 -16.02 2.30 -4.69
CA ALA A 90 -17.35 2.92 -4.65
C ALA A 90 -17.80 3.46 -6.02
N LEU A 91 -16.86 3.92 -6.86
CA LEU A 91 -17.15 4.43 -8.21
C LEU A 91 -17.40 3.31 -9.24
N SER A 92 -16.81 2.13 -9.04
CA SER A 92 -16.91 1.01 -9.97
C SER A 92 -16.97 -0.33 -9.22
N PRO A 93 -18.06 -0.63 -8.50
CA PRO A 93 -18.16 -1.81 -7.63
C PRO A 93 -17.96 -3.13 -8.35
N GLU A 94 -18.51 -3.29 -9.55
CA GLU A 94 -18.40 -4.53 -10.35
C GLU A 94 -16.96 -4.80 -10.79
N VAL A 95 -16.25 -3.76 -11.22
CA VAL A 95 -14.83 -3.88 -11.59
C VAL A 95 -14.00 -4.20 -10.35
N ALA A 96 -14.29 -3.56 -9.24
CA ALA A 96 -13.62 -3.83 -7.97
C ALA A 96 -13.84 -5.27 -7.50
N GLU A 97 -15.07 -5.77 -7.57
CA GLU A 97 -15.39 -7.16 -7.24
C GLU A 97 -14.63 -8.15 -8.13
N ALA A 98 -14.63 -7.93 -9.43
CA ALA A 98 -13.89 -8.79 -10.37
C ALA A 98 -12.37 -8.81 -10.08
N VAL A 99 -11.78 -7.67 -9.70
CA VAL A 99 -10.37 -7.59 -9.34
C VAL A 99 -10.09 -8.24 -7.99
N VAL A 100 -10.90 -7.93 -6.97
CA VAL A 100 -10.64 -8.36 -5.60
C VAL A 100 -11.03 -9.81 -5.39
N LEU A 101 -12.29 -10.17 -5.67
CA LEU A 101 -12.81 -11.51 -5.42
C LEU A 101 -12.40 -12.47 -6.54
N GLY A 102 -12.67 -12.14 -7.79
CA GLY A 102 -12.26 -12.97 -8.93
C GLY A 102 -10.74 -13.12 -9.02
N GLY A 103 -10.00 -12.04 -8.73
CA GLY A 103 -8.53 -12.07 -8.65
C GLY A 103 -8.01 -12.95 -7.52
N MET A 104 -8.67 -12.98 -6.36
CA MET A 104 -8.31 -13.90 -5.26
C MET A 104 -8.58 -15.36 -5.65
N GLU A 105 -9.74 -15.66 -6.22
CA GLU A 105 -10.07 -17.01 -6.72
C GLU A 105 -9.05 -17.51 -7.73
N ASN A 106 -8.72 -16.70 -8.75
CA ASN A 106 -7.74 -17.05 -9.77
C ASN A 106 -6.35 -17.25 -9.15
N THR A 107 -5.97 -16.43 -8.18
CA THR A 107 -4.70 -16.57 -7.45
C THR A 107 -4.64 -17.91 -6.71
N LEU A 108 -5.64 -18.22 -5.90
CA LEU A 108 -5.67 -19.47 -5.11
C LEU A 108 -5.69 -20.71 -6.00
N ARG A 109 -6.47 -20.68 -7.09
CA ARG A 109 -6.50 -21.77 -8.09
C ARG A 109 -5.12 -21.97 -8.72
N ALA A 110 -4.48 -20.90 -9.21
CA ALA A 110 -3.17 -20.97 -9.82
C ALA A 110 -2.08 -21.43 -8.85
N MET A 111 -2.15 -21.02 -7.58
CA MET A 111 -1.27 -21.53 -6.52
C MET A 111 -1.40 -23.05 -6.36
N GLY A 112 -2.62 -23.58 -6.41
CA GLY A 112 -2.90 -25.02 -6.30
C GLY A 112 -2.23 -25.83 -7.41
N THR A 113 -2.16 -25.32 -8.65
CA THR A 113 -1.55 -26.05 -9.79
C THR A 113 -0.05 -26.33 -9.61
N VAL A 114 0.65 -25.54 -8.79
CA VAL A 114 2.10 -25.66 -8.55
C VAL A 114 2.42 -26.08 -7.12
N GLY A 115 1.41 -26.41 -6.32
CA GLY A 115 1.55 -26.81 -4.92
C GLY A 115 2.00 -25.69 -3.98
N CYS A 116 1.80 -24.45 -4.38
CA CYS A 116 2.13 -23.27 -3.55
C CYS A 116 1.10 -23.16 -2.41
N ARG A 117 1.56 -23.05 -1.15
CA ARG A 117 0.69 -23.05 0.02
C ARG A 117 0.60 -21.72 0.73
N ARG A 118 1.64 -20.86 0.64
CA ARG A 118 1.68 -19.61 1.43
C ARG A 118 1.23 -18.42 0.62
N ILE A 119 0.21 -17.75 1.14
CA ILE A 119 -0.27 -16.47 0.63
C ILE A 119 -0.36 -15.46 1.78
N CYS A 120 0.13 -14.24 1.55
CA CYS A 120 -0.05 -13.10 2.42
C CYS A 120 -1.01 -12.11 1.76
N PHE A 121 -1.93 -11.60 2.53
CA PHE A 121 -2.99 -10.71 2.09
C PHE A 121 -3.00 -9.43 2.92
N THR A 122 -3.19 -8.29 2.27
CA THR A 122 -3.41 -7.01 2.94
C THR A 122 -4.89 -6.77 3.11
N ASP A 123 -5.35 -6.89 4.34
CA ASP A 123 -6.64 -6.40 4.78
C ASP A 123 -6.52 -4.91 5.15
N SER A 124 -7.57 -4.29 5.64
CA SER A 124 -7.62 -2.85 5.89
C SER A 124 -8.46 -2.54 7.13
N ILE A 125 -8.20 -1.39 7.76
CA ILE A 125 -9.13 -0.80 8.74
C ILE A 125 -10.53 -0.62 8.17
N GLY A 126 -10.67 -0.53 6.85
CA GLY A 126 -11.97 -0.53 6.16
C GLY A 126 -12.80 -1.81 6.34
N SER A 127 -12.22 -2.88 6.87
CA SER A 127 -12.95 -4.10 7.24
C SER A 127 -13.69 -4.00 8.57
N PHE A 128 -13.36 -3.03 9.41
CA PHE A 128 -14.12 -2.72 10.62
C PHE A 128 -15.36 -1.88 10.26
N GLY A 129 -16.37 -1.92 11.14
CA GLY A 129 -17.62 -1.19 10.98
C GLY A 129 -18.09 -0.58 12.29
N ALA A 130 -19.30 -0.02 12.30
CA ALA A 130 -19.85 0.70 13.45
C ALA A 130 -19.94 -0.11 14.74
N SER A 131 -19.98 -1.46 14.66
CA SER A 131 -20.01 -2.34 15.82
C SER A 131 -18.62 -2.68 16.39
N SER A 132 -17.56 -2.30 15.70
CA SER A 132 -16.20 -2.58 16.18
C SER A 132 -15.80 -1.64 17.33
N PRO A 133 -14.92 -2.10 18.24
CA PRO A 133 -14.32 -1.21 19.24
C PRO A 133 -13.62 -0.03 18.55
N ARG A 134 -13.71 1.15 19.17
CA ARG A 134 -13.07 2.35 18.62
C ARG A 134 -11.57 2.36 18.85
N THR A 135 -11.10 1.75 19.92
CA THR A 135 -9.69 1.75 20.31
C THR A 135 -9.25 0.34 20.70
N ASN A 136 -7.96 0.11 20.61
CA ASN A 136 -7.32 -1.12 21.06
C ASN A 136 -7.90 -2.39 20.40
N VAL A 137 -8.18 -2.33 19.09
CA VAL A 137 -8.78 -3.44 18.35
C VAL A 137 -7.73 -4.22 17.56
N GLU A 138 -7.76 -5.56 17.68
CA GLU A 138 -6.91 -6.51 16.96
C GLU A 138 -7.63 -7.12 15.75
N ALA A 139 -6.87 -7.72 14.85
CA ALA A 139 -7.38 -8.48 13.71
C ALA A 139 -8.28 -9.66 14.15
N SER A 140 -8.00 -10.24 15.30
CA SER A 140 -8.80 -11.33 15.90
C SER A 140 -10.25 -10.94 16.14
N TRP A 141 -10.54 -9.64 16.37
CA TRP A 141 -11.92 -9.17 16.47
C TRP A 141 -12.71 -9.40 15.16
N LEU A 142 -12.10 -9.17 14.00
CA LEU A 142 -12.73 -9.41 12.69
C LEU A 142 -13.05 -10.90 12.50
N VAL A 143 -12.18 -11.77 12.97
CA VAL A 143 -12.37 -13.23 12.90
C VAL A 143 -13.49 -13.68 13.85
N ALA A 144 -13.55 -13.10 15.05
CA ALA A 144 -14.58 -13.40 16.04
C ALA A 144 -15.97 -12.84 15.67
N ASN A 145 -16.03 -11.84 14.78
CA ASN A 145 -17.26 -11.15 14.37
C ASN A 145 -17.46 -11.22 12.83
N PRO A 146 -17.57 -12.41 12.23
CA PRO A 146 -17.57 -12.58 10.78
C PRO A 146 -18.81 -11.99 10.10
N THR A 147 -19.88 -11.73 10.81
CA THR A 147 -21.15 -11.21 10.29
C THR A 147 -21.31 -9.70 10.45
N GLN A 148 -20.35 -9.02 11.09
CA GLN A 148 -20.41 -7.56 11.24
C GLN A 148 -20.41 -6.86 9.86
N ASP A 149 -21.12 -5.73 9.73
CA ASP A 149 -21.11 -4.93 8.50
C ASP A 149 -20.02 -3.87 8.52
N PRO A 150 -19.04 -3.94 7.59
CA PRO A 150 -18.02 -2.91 7.46
C PRO A 150 -18.54 -1.54 7.00
N GLY A 151 -19.78 -1.46 6.53
CA GLY A 151 -20.41 -0.22 6.05
C GLY A 151 -19.94 0.24 4.65
N SER A 152 -19.08 -0.51 3.98
CA SER A 152 -18.59 -0.23 2.62
C SER A 152 -18.40 -1.50 1.80
N ASP A 153 -18.53 -1.40 0.47
CA ASP A 153 -18.28 -2.53 -0.45
C ASP A 153 -16.82 -2.97 -0.38
N TYR A 154 -15.91 -2.02 -0.27
CA TYR A 154 -14.49 -2.31 -0.06
C TYR A 154 -14.25 -3.21 1.16
N GLY A 155 -14.81 -2.86 2.31
CA GLY A 155 -14.69 -3.68 3.53
C GLY A 155 -15.36 -5.05 3.40
N ARG A 156 -16.53 -5.12 2.73
CA ARG A 156 -17.20 -6.38 2.44
C ARG A 156 -16.38 -7.30 1.53
N GLN A 157 -15.74 -6.75 0.51
CA GLN A 157 -14.83 -7.49 -0.37
C GLN A 157 -13.59 -8.01 0.39
N LYS A 158 -13.00 -7.19 1.27
CA LYS A 158 -11.88 -7.63 2.11
C LYS A 158 -12.28 -8.80 3.04
N ARG A 159 -13.47 -8.73 3.65
CA ARG A 159 -14.02 -9.84 4.44
C ARG A 159 -14.16 -11.10 3.59
N ALA A 160 -14.80 -11.01 2.41
CA ALA A 160 -14.97 -12.16 1.53
C ALA A 160 -13.62 -12.81 1.13
N CYS A 161 -12.57 -12.01 0.92
CA CYS A 161 -11.23 -12.54 0.72
C CYS A 161 -10.71 -13.31 1.94
N ARG A 162 -10.95 -12.84 3.16
CA ARG A 162 -10.58 -13.60 4.37
C ARG A 162 -11.32 -14.94 4.45
N ASP A 163 -12.61 -14.97 4.09
CA ASP A 163 -13.40 -16.20 4.07
C ASP A 163 -12.82 -17.20 3.04
N MET A 164 -12.45 -16.75 1.85
CA MET A 164 -11.76 -17.58 0.85
C MET A 164 -10.40 -18.09 1.36
N LEU A 165 -9.65 -17.28 2.06
CA LEU A 165 -8.36 -17.65 2.65
C LEU A 165 -8.53 -18.67 3.78
N ASP A 166 -9.57 -18.55 4.59
CA ASP A 166 -9.88 -19.55 5.63
C ASP A 166 -10.32 -20.89 5.02
N ASP A 167 -11.12 -20.88 3.95
CA ASP A 167 -11.44 -22.06 3.17
C ASP A 167 -10.18 -22.71 2.56
N PHE A 168 -9.27 -21.90 2.01
CA PHE A 168 -7.99 -22.40 1.50
C PHE A 168 -7.15 -23.06 2.61
N ARG A 169 -7.12 -22.49 3.80
CA ARG A 169 -6.43 -23.06 4.96
C ARG A 169 -7.07 -24.40 5.40
N THR A 170 -8.38 -24.41 5.59
CA THR A 170 -9.09 -25.53 6.21
C THR A 170 -9.30 -26.70 5.27
N ARG A 171 -9.59 -26.45 3.98
CA ARG A 171 -9.91 -27.50 3.01
C ARG A 171 -8.72 -27.95 2.17
N GLN A 172 -7.72 -27.08 1.95
CA GLN A 172 -6.58 -27.36 1.09
C GLN A 172 -5.24 -27.40 1.82
N GLY A 173 -5.24 -27.19 3.14
CA GLY A 173 -4.02 -27.18 3.96
C GLY A 173 -3.08 -26.02 3.61
N GLY A 174 -3.62 -24.90 3.15
CA GLY A 174 -2.86 -23.70 2.86
C GLY A 174 -2.28 -23.02 4.10
N ASP A 175 -1.36 -22.10 3.90
CA ASP A 175 -0.77 -21.20 4.90
C ASP A 175 -1.10 -19.73 4.53
N PRO A 176 -2.39 -19.33 4.55
CA PRO A 176 -2.75 -17.95 4.38
C PRO A 176 -2.44 -17.15 5.64
N ARG A 177 -2.04 -15.89 5.44
CA ARG A 177 -1.75 -14.90 6.48
C ARG A 177 -2.32 -13.58 6.04
N PHE A 178 -2.88 -12.78 6.95
CA PHE A 178 -3.34 -11.45 6.59
C PHE A 178 -2.86 -10.38 7.57
N ALA A 179 -2.67 -9.20 7.04
CA ALA A 179 -2.32 -8.01 7.80
C ALA A 179 -3.40 -6.96 7.64
N VAL A 180 -3.98 -6.49 8.74
CA VAL A 180 -4.90 -5.35 8.75
C VAL A 180 -4.04 -4.08 8.73
N LEU A 181 -4.12 -3.35 7.63
CA LEU A 181 -3.37 -2.13 7.42
C LEU A 181 -4.17 -0.90 7.86
N PRO A 182 -3.57 0.01 8.61
CA PRO A 182 -4.08 1.38 8.79
C PRO A 182 -3.83 2.23 7.54
N GLY A 183 -4.07 3.54 7.61
CA GLY A 183 -3.67 4.48 6.56
C GLY A 183 -2.16 4.48 6.37
N VAL A 184 -1.72 4.32 5.12
CA VAL A 184 -0.29 4.20 4.80
C VAL A 184 0.29 5.55 4.43
N LEU A 185 1.26 6.01 5.22
CA LEU A 185 1.98 7.27 5.01
C LEU A 185 3.37 6.99 4.41
N HIS A 186 3.73 7.74 3.38
CA HIS A 186 4.97 7.52 2.64
C HIS A 186 5.52 8.82 2.05
N THR A 187 6.79 8.81 1.68
CA THR A 187 7.48 9.96 1.12
C THR A 187 7.26 10.13 -0.40
N GLN A 188 6.64 9.18 -1.07
CA GLN A 188 6.41 9.24 -2.53
C GLN A 188 5.28 10.24 -2.87
N PRO A 189 5.17 10.71 -4.13
CA PRO A 189 4.00 11.47 -4.57
C PRO A 189 2.70 10.71 -4.25
N VAL A 190 1.66 11.48 -3.92
CA VAL A 190 0.35 10.93 -3.53
C VAL A 190 -0.25 10.08 -4.65
N TRP A 191 -0.81 8.94 -4.29
CA TRP A 191 -1.42 7.98 -5.19
C TRP A 191 -2.84 7.67 -4.69
N GLY A 192 -3.83 8.08 -5.43
CA GLY A 192 -5.22 7.72 -5.21
C GLY A 192 -6.02 8.73 -4.40
N ASN A 193 -7.24 8.33 -4.03
CA ASN A 193 -8.24 9.14 -3.33
C ASN A 193 -8.81 8.39 -2.12
N GLY A 194 -7.96 7.83 -1.28
CA GLY A 194 -8.39 7.13 -0.06
C GLY A 194 -8.75 8.11 1.05
N THR A 195 -9.62 7.68 1.97
CA THR A 195 -10.04 8.49 3.12
C THR A 195 -8.86 8.90 4.03
N THR A 196 -7.81 8.08 4.12
CA THR A 196 -6.63 8.35 4.96
C THR A 196 -5.57 9.22 4.26
N GLU A 197 -5.72 9.47 2.96
CA GLU A 197 -4.76 10.24 2.15
C GLU A 197 -4.79 11.74 2.45
N TYR A 198 -5.81 12.23 3.16
CA TYR A 198 -5.86 13.61 3.62
C TYR A 198 -4.56 14.05 4.31
N ALA A 199 -3.89 13.12 5.00
CA ALA A 199 -2.66 13.42 5.73
C ALA A 199 -1.48 13.67 4.78
N LEU A 200 -1.38 12.89 3.68
CA LEU A 200 -0.38 13.10 2.64
C LEU A 200 -0.67 14.36 1.82
N ASP A 201 -1.94 14.62 1.52
CA ASP A 201 -2.37 15.83 0.81
C ASP A 201 -2.05 17.10 1.59
N ALA A 202 -2.31 17.11 2.91
CA ALA A 202 -1.96 18.23 3.78
C ALA A 202 -0.45 18.48 3.82
N LEU A 203 0.37 17.43 3.95
CA LEU A 203 1.83 17.51 3.94
C LEU A 203 2.37 18.00 2.59
N LEU A 204 1.78 17.55 1.49
CA LEU A 204 2.14 18.00 0.15
C LEU A 204 1.79 19.48 -0.05
N ALA A 205 0.60 19.92 0.38
CA ALA A 205 0.19 21.33 0.34
C ALA A 205 1.16 22.20 1.15
N ALA A 206 1.45 21.81 2.39
CA ALA A 206 2.40 22.51 3.25
C ALA A 206 3.79 22.62 2.63
N SER A 207 4.29 21.53 2.02
CA SER A 207 5.62 21.53 1.37
C SER A 207 5.71 22.47 0.16
N ARG A 208 4.56 22.88 -0.40
CA ARG A 208 4.43 23.79 -1.54
C ARG A 208 4.03 25.22 -1.14
N GLY A 209 3.87 25.49 0.16
CA GLY A 209 3.35 26.75 0.65
C GLY A 209 1.90 27.05 0.24
N LEU A 210 1.10 26.00 0.01
CA LEU A 210 -0.30 26.10 -0.38
C LEU A 210 -1.21 25.85 0.82
N PRO A 211 -2.39 26.52 0.89
CA PRO A 211 -3.41 26.19 1.88
C PRO A 211 -4.00 24.80 1.60
N TYR A 212 -4.56 24.16 2.62
CA TYR A 212 -5.18 22.86 2.51
C TYR A 212 -6.64 22.87 2.96
N GLU A 213 -7.52 22.27 2.16
CA GLU A 213 -8.93 22.06 2.52
C GLU A 213 -9.14 20.64 3.06
N CYS A 214 -9.40 20.52 4.36
CA CYS A 214 -9.57 19.23 5.02
C CYS A 214 -10.93 18.61 4.70
N THR A 215 -10.92 17.37 4.23
CA THR A 215 -12.11 16.64 3.76
C THR A 215 -12.80 15.80 4.83
N ILE A 216 -12.16 15.59 5.99
CA ILE A 216 -12.71 14.87 7.15
C ILE A 216 -12.82 15.80 8.36
N HIS A 217 -13.68 15.43 9.31
CA HIS A 217 -13.80 16.21 10.54
C HIS A 217 -12.48 16.23 11.34
N PRO A 218 -12.00 17.41 11.78
CA PRO A 218 -10.65 17.58 12.31
C PRO A 218 -10.39 16.85 13.64
N GLU A 219 -11.44 16.45 14.36
CA GLU A 219 -11.34 15.68 15.62
C GLU A 219 -11.46 14.16 15.41
N VAL A 220 -11.67 13.69 14.18
CA VAL A 220 -11.68 12.25 13.92
C VAL A 220 -10.24 11.74 13.97
N SER A 221 -9.99 10.79 14.86
CA SER A 221 -8.72 10.08 14.94
C SER A 221 -8.73 8.90 13.97
N LEU A 222 -7.63 8.71 13.25
CA LEU A 222 -7.45 7.56 12.38
C LEU A 222 -6.11 6.87 12.64
N PRO A 223 -6.08 5.53 12.64
CA PRO A 223 -4.82 4.81 12.72
C PRO A 223 -4.05 4.93 11.41
N MET A 224 -2.77 5.23 11.53
CA MET A 224 -1.83 5.43 10.42
C MET A 224 -0.54 4.65 10.65
N VAL A 225 0.15 4.31 9.59
CA VAL A 225 1.47 3.67 9.67
C VAL A 225 2.43 4.30 8.65
N PHE A 226 3.64 4.61 9.08
CA PHE A 226 4.68 5.03 8.15
C PHE A 226 5.21 3.81 7.37
N VAL A 227 5.49 3.99 6.09
CA VAL A 227 5.80 2.89 5.17
C VAL A 227 6.94 2.00 5.64
N ASP A 228 7.97 2.55 6.28
CA ASP A 228 9.10 1.76 6.78
C ASP A 228 8.68 0.78 7.89
N ASP A 229 7.80 1.23 8.78
CA ASP A 229 7.22 0.38 9.82
C ASP A 229 6.31 -0.68 9.20
N LEU A 230 5.46 -0.29 8.24
CA LEU A 230 4.63 -1.24 7.50
C LEU A 230 5.48 -2.33 6.86
N MET A 231 6.55 -1.97 6.14
CA MET A 231 7.40 -2.96 5.47
C MET A 231 8.05 -3.92 6.47
N ARG A 232 8.47 -3.43 7.65
CA ARG A 232 9.00 -4.31 8.72
C ARG A 232 7.95 -5.32 9.19
N GLY A 233 6.71 -4.87 9.42
CA GLY A 233 5.62 -5.74 9.82
C GLY A 233 5.26 -6.80 8.77
N LEU A 234 5.16 -6.40 7.49
CA LEU A 234 4.83 -7.32 6.39
C LEU A 234 5.96 -8.34 6.15
N VAL A 235 7.22 -7.92 6.23
CA VAL A 235 8.36 -8.82 6.14
C VAL A 235 8.37 -9.81 7.31
N ALA A 236 8.14 -9.34 8.54
CA ALA A 236 8.04 -10.21 9.71
C ALA A 236 6.92 -11.25 9.54
N LEU A 237 5.73 -10.85 9.10
CA LEU A 237 4.60 -11.74 8.81
C LEU A 237 4.97 -12.82 7.77
N GLN A 238 5.65 -12.44 6.68
CA GLN A 238 6.09 -13.39 5.66
C GLN A 238 7.05 -14.44 6.21
N PHE A 239 8.03 -14.02 7.03
CA PHE A 239 9.12 -14.89 7.47
C PHE A 239 8.83 -15.65 8.77
N ALA A 240 7.83 -15.26 9.56
CA ALA A 240 7.43 -15.99 10.75
C ALA A 240 7.18 -17.47 10.44
N LYS A 241 7.58 -18.35 11.36
CA LYS A 241 7.24 -19.77 11.23
C LYS A 241 5.75 -19.96 11.48
N GLU A 242 5.16 -20.93 10.81
CA GLU A 242 3.74 -21.23 10.95
C GLU A 242 3.35 -21.51 12.40
N SER A 243 4.22 -22.17 13.14
CA SER A 243 4.03 -22.48 14.57
C SER A 243 4.15 -21.29 15.52
N GLU A 244 4.66 -20.17 15.06
CA GLU A 244 4.81 -18.93 15.83
C GLU A 244 3.60 -18.01 15.68
N LEU A 245 2.75 -18.23 14.66
CA LEU A 245 1.56 -17.43 14.40
C LEU A 245 0.38 -17.97 15.18
N LEU A 246 0.08 -17.36 16.32
CA LEU A 246 -0.90 -17.84 17.29
C LEU A 246 -2.30 -17.23 17.08
N GLU A 247 -2.40 -16.11 16.35
CA GLU A 247 -3.68 -15.45 16.12
C GLU A 247 -4.62 -16.26 15.21
N PRO A 248 -5.95 -16.20 15.47
CA PRO A 248 -6.95 -16.84 14.62
C PRO A 248 -6.77 -16.46 13.14
N GLN A 249 -6.89 -17.44 12.25
CA GLN A 249 -6.66 -17.28 10.80
C GLN A 249 -5.31 -16.62 10.45
N ARG A 250 -4.36 -16.53 11.40
CA ARG A 250 -3.05 -15.86 11.25
C ARG A 250 -3.18 -14.41 10.81
N GLY A 251 -4.13 -13.71 11.39
CA GLY A 251 -4.42 -12.31 11.14
C GLY A 251 -3.78 -11.38 12.15
N TYR A 252 -3.12 -10.33 11.70
CA TYR A 252 -2.40 -9.38 12.54
C TYR A 252 -2.72 -7.94 12.17
N THR A 253 -2.85 -7.07 13.15
CA THR A 253 -2.84 -5.62 12.92
C THR A 253 -1.40 -5.12 12.77
N ILE A 254 -1.15 -4.29 11.75
CA ILE A 254 0.14 -3.59 11.64
C ILE A 254 -0.05 -2.19 12.21
N ARG A 255 -0.01 -2.11 13.54
CA ARG A 255 -0.16 -0.84 14.24
C ARG A 255 0.97 0.12 13.89
N GLY A 256 0.65 1.39 13.73
CA GLY A 256 1.59 2.50 13.67
C GLY A 256 1.26 3.52 14.75
N MET A 257 0.90 4.72 14.34
CA MET A 257 0.44 5.83 15.18
C MET A 257 -1.06 6.07 14.96
N SER A 258 -1.68 6.87 15.80
CA SER A 258 -3.03 7.40 15.58
C SER A 258 -3.02 8.88 15.88
N PHE A 259 -3.72 9.66 15.07
CA PHE A 259 -3.82 11.10 15.26
C PHE A 259 -5.06 11.68 14.58
N THR A 260 -5.50 12.82 15.05
CA THR A 260 -6.54 13.65 14.45
C THR A 260 -5.94 14.59 13.39
N ALA A 261 -6.77 15.09 12.47
CA ALA A 261 -6.30 16.10 11.52
C ALA A 261 -5.77 17.36 12.23
N ASN A 262 -6.38 17.76 13.36
CA ASN A 262 -5.89 18.89 14.17
C ASN A 262 -4.50 18.64 14.75
N GLU A 263 -4.20 17.43 15.22
CA GLU A 263 -2.86 17.09 15.71
C GLU A 263 -1.83 17.11 14.57
N LEU A 264 -2.18 16.58 13.40
CA LEU A 264 -1.33 16.65 12.22
C LEU A 264 -1.05 18.09 11.80
N PHE A 265 -2.08 18.95 11.73
CA PHE A 265 -1.90 20.34 11.31
C PHE A 265 -1.07 21.15 12.32
N ARG A 266 -1.20 20.83 13.61
CA ARG A 266 -0.34 21.43 14.64
C ARG A 266 1.11 21.05 14.43
N GLU A 267 1.38 19.78 14.16
CA GLU A 267 2.73 19.29 13.90
C GLU A 267 3.31 19.88 12.58
N ILE A 268 2.51 19.99 11.54
CA ILE A 268 2.95 20.64 10.28
C ILE A 268 3.33 22.08 10.54
N ARG A 269 2.54 22.86 11.32
CA ARG A 269 2.84 24.27 11.65
C ARG A 269 4.10 24.44 12.51
N ALA A 270 4.54 23.42 13.21
CA ALA A 270 5.84 23.48 13.89
C ALA A 270 7.01 23.54 12.89
N HIS A 271 6.83 23.07 11.66
CA HIS A 271 7.82 23.11 10.56
C HIS A 271 7.52 24.21 9.54
N VAL A 272 6.25 24.48 9.28
CA VAL A 272 5.74 25.46 8.30
C VAL A 272 4.72 26.37 9.02
N PRO A 273 5.16 27.41 9.75
CA PRO A 273 4.30 28.24 10.60
C PRO A 273 3.11 28.87 9.86
N GLU A 274 3.27 29.23 8.58
CA GLU A 274 2.26 29.85 7.72
C GLU A 274 1.28 28.86 7.08
N PHE A 275 1.35 27.57 7.42
CA PHE A 275 0.45 26.58 6.87
C PHE A 275 -1.02 26.83 7.26
N GLU A 276 -1.83 27.22 6.29
CA GLU A 276 -3.25 27.52 6.45
C GLU A 276 -4.11 26.30 6.13
N THR A 277 -5.17 26.11 6.93
CA THR A 277 -6.12 25.02 6.73
C THR A 277 -7.55 25.53 6.84
N THR A 278 -8.41 25.06 5.95
CA THR A 278 -9.86 25.27 5.97
C THR A 278 -10.59 23.93 5.97
N MET A 279 -11.90 23.96 6.13
CA MET A 279 -12.73 22.76 6.18
C MET A 279 -13.63 22.71 4.94
N ALA A 280 -13.54 21.59 4.19
CA ALA A 280 -14.42 21.26 3.07
C ALA A 280 -14.84 19.78 3.19
N LEU A 281 -15.68 19.48 4.18
CA LEU A 281 -16.07 18.10 4.52
C LEU A 281 -16.64 17.36 3.33
N ASN A 282 -16.02 16.24 3.00
CA ASN A 282 -16.59 15.27 2.07
C ASN A 282 -17.43 14.25 2.86
N ALA A 283 -18.75 14.27 2.64
CA ALA A 283 -19.68 13.46 3.42
C ALA A 283 -19.38 11.95 3.40
N ASN A 284 -18.87 11.42 2.28
CA ASN A 284 -18.52 10.00 2.17
C ASN A 284 -17.21 9.69 2.91
N MET A 285 -16.20 10.53 2.75
CA MET A 285 -14.91 10.34 3.44
C MET A 285 -15.07 10.48 4.96
N ASP A 286 -15.80 11.51 5.42
CA ASP A 286 -16.07 11.72 6.85
C ASP A 286 -16.90 10.57 7.44
N LYS A 287 -17.90 10.07 6.71
CA LYS A 287 -18.67 8.88 7.10
C LYS A 287 -17.76 7.67 7.27
N PHE A 288 -16.89 7.36 6.33
CA PHE A 288 -15.98 6.23 6.43
C PHE A 288 -14.97 6.40 7.57
N ALA A 289 -14.39 7.59 7.72
CA ALA A 289 -13.48 7.90 8.82
C ALA A 289 -14.13 7.64 10.20
N ARG A 290 -15.41 7.95 10.37
CA ARG A 290 -16.16 7.70 11.62
C ARG A 290 -16.55 6.25 11.83
N LEU A 291 -16.58 5.41 10.79
CA LEU A 291 -16.88 3.99 10.91
C LEU A 291 -15.67 3.17 11.37
N TRP A 292 -14.46 3.63 11.06
CA TRP A 292 -13.25 2.90 11.35
C TRP A 292 -12.76 3.13 12.79
N PRO A 293 -11.95 2.23 13.35
CA PRO A 293 -11.35 2.44 14.67
C PRO A 293 -10.51 3.72 14.74
N ASP A 294 -10.47 4.32 15.92
CA ASP A 294 -9.58 5.46 16.21
C ASP A 294 -8.13 5.01 16.40
N ALA A 295 -7.93 3.79 16.89
CA ALA A 295 -6.61 3.20 17.13
C ALA A 295 -6.64 1.67 17.07
N LEU A 296 -5.58 1.10 16.50
CA LEU A 296 -5.34 -0.34 16.49
C LEU A 296 -4.50 -0.78 17.68
N ALA A 297 -4.70 -2.01 18.14
CA ALA A 297 -3.82 -2.72 19.05
C ALA A 297 -2.59 -3.28 18.30
N GLY A 298 -1.59 -3.74 19.02
CA GLY A 298 -0.36 -4.28 18.44
C GLY A 298 0.29 -5.36 19.29
N GLU A 299 -0.41 -5.83 20.32
CA GLU A 299 0.11 -6.82 21.26
C GLU A 299 0.36 -8.17 20.58
N ALA A 300 -0.55 -8.60 19.71
CA ALA A 300 -0.40 -9.82 18.94
C ALA A 300 0.80 -9.76 17.99
N SER A 301 0.95 -8.63 17.29
CA SER A 301 2.07 -8.41 16.36
C SER A 301 3.42 -8.31 17.09
N LEU A 302 3.44 -7.73 18.28
CA LEU A 302 4.64 -7.71 19.12
C LEU A 302 5.02 -9.13 19.58
N ARG A 303 4.05 -9.89 20.06
CA ARG A 303 4.27 -11.24 20.58
C ARG A 303 4.74 -12.24 19.52
N ASP A 304 4.08 -12.27 18.36
CA ASP A 304 4.26 -13.32 17.36
C ASP A 304 5.19 -12.92 16.21
N LEU A 305 5.32 -11.62 15.94
CA LEU A 305 6.12 -11.07 14.84
C LEU A 305 7.32 -10.23 15.31
N GLU A 306 7.47 -10.03 16.63
CA GLU A 306 8.47 -9.10 17.21
C GLU A 306 8.34 -7.68 16.60
N TYR A 307 7.13 -7.32 16.18
CA TYR A 307 6.85 -6.06 15.50
C TYR A 307 6.30 -5.02 16.46
N GLN A 308 6.91 -3.84 16.45
CA GLN A 308 6.36 -2.60 17.01
C GLN A 308 6.75 -1.40 16.15
N PRO A 309 5.92 -0.36 16.08
CA PRO A 309 6.23 0.85 15.32
C PRO A 309 7.41 1.60 15.94
N ARG A 310 8.17 2.32 15.10
CA ARG A 310 9.34 3.14 15.48
C ARG A 310 9.19 4.60 15.07
N VAL A 311 8.19 4.90 14.25
CA VAL A 311 7.94 6.23 13.72
C VAL A 311 6.69 6.80 14.39
N ASP A 312 6.84 7.94 15.04
CA ASP A 312 5.77 8.73 15.61
C ASP A 312 5.36 9.90 14.68
N LEU A 313 4.35 10.69 15.08
CA LEU A 313 3.83 11.79 14.29
C LEU A 313 4.89 12.86 13.98
N PRO A 314 5.70 13.39 14.93
CA PRO A 314 6.73 14.38 14.64
C PRO A 314 7.77 13.88 13.64
N ARG A 315 8.25 12.66 13.81
CA ARG A 315 9.22 12.07 12.90
C ARG A 315 8.65 11.85 11.51
N MET A 316 7.43 11.37 11.40
CA MET A 316 6.74 11.16 10.13
C MET A 316 6.59 12.47 9.35
N VAL A 317 6.13 13.55 10.01
CA VAL A 317 6.00 14.87 9.39
C VAL A 317 7.36 15.37 8.89
N THR A 318 8.40 15.28 9.72
CA THR A 318 9.77 15.65 9.34
C THR A 318 10.27 14.91 8.11
N GLU A 319 10.12 13.58 8.09
CA GLU A 319 10.61 12.73 6.98
C GLU A 319 9.87 13.04 5.67
N ILE A 320 8.55 13.26 5.72
CA ILE A 320 7.77 13.53 4.52
C ILE A 320 8.06 14.94 3.99
N LEU A 321 8.06 15.96 4.83
CA LEU A 321 8.37 17.35 4.42
C LEU A 321 9.78 17.44 3.81
N LYS A 322 10.77 16.83 4.45
CA LYS A 322 12.14 16.74 3.92
C LYS A 322 12.18 16.07 2.55
N ALA A 323 11.53 14.93 2.39
CA ALA A 323 11.52 14.23 1.11
C ALA A 323 10.84 15.04 -0.02
N HIS A 324 9.85 15.88 0.31
CA HIS A 324 9.24 16.80 -0.65
C HIS A 324 10.19 17.93 -1.03
N ALA A 325 10.86 18.55 -0.06
CA ALA A 325 11.85 19.63 -0.29
C ALA A 325 13.02 19.14 -1.17
N ASP A 326 13.56 17.96 -0.88
CA ASP A 326 14.65 17.35 -1.65
C ASP A 326 14.26 17.14 -3.12
N ARG A 327 13.02 16.70 -3.40
CA ARG A 327 12.52 16.53 -4.78
C ARG A 327 12.36 17.85 -5.52
N THR A 328 11.82 18.88 -4.86
CA THR A 328 11.69 20.22 -5.48
C THR A 328 13.07 20.75 -5.87
N SER A 329 14.05 20.67 -4.98
CA SER A 329 15.43 21.09 -5.25
C SER A 329 16.11 20.29 -6.38
N GLN A 330 15.78 19.00 -6.53
CA GLN A 330 16.29 18.17 -7.63
C GLN A 330 15.64 18.53 -8.99
N ALA A 331 14.35 18.82 -8.99
CA ALA A 331 13.62 19.25 -10.19
C ALA A 331 14.16 20.60 -10.70
N GLU A 332 14.34 21.57 -9.81
CA GLU A 332 14.91 22.89 -10.15
C GLU A 332 16.33 22.79 -10.71
N LYS A 333 17.18 21.91 -10.15
CA LYS A 333 18.53 21.67 -10.66
C LYS A 333 18.51 21.01 -12.04
N SER A 334 17.58 20.08 -12.31
CA SER A 334 17.46 19.42 -13.61
C SER A 334 16.97 20.37 -14.70
N GLU A 335 16.04 21.28 -14.39
CA GLU A 335 15.58 22.33 -15.30
C GLU A 335 16.67 23.37 -15.56
N SER A 336 17.44 23.75 -14.55
CA SER A 336 18.59 24.65 -14.70
C SER A 336 19.67 24.05 -15.61
N THR A 337 19.98 22.75 -15.46
CA THR A 337 20.95 22.06 -16.33
C THR A 337 20.43 21.85 -17.76
N ALA A 338 19.13 21.64 -17.95
CA ALA A 338 18.52 21.53 -19.27
C ALA A 338 18.56 22.88 -20.04
N ASN A 339 18.39 24.00 -19.35
CA ASN A 339 18.47 25.35 -19.94
C ASN A 339 19.89 25.77 -20.33
N PHE A 340 20.93 25.13 -19.80
CA PHE A 340 22.33 25.39 -20.19
C PHE A 340 22.82 24.52 -21.37
N SER A 341 22.02 23.59 -21.86
CA SER A 341 22.38 22.68 -22.96
C SER A 341 21.66 22.94 -24.28
N THR A 342 21.14 24.16 -24.50
CA THR A 342 20.68 24.60 -25.84
C THR A 342 21.86 25.18 -26.58
N PRO A 343 22.39 24.52 -27.64
CA PRO A 343 23.39 25.16 -28.50
C PRO A 343 22.72 26.32 -29.26
N GLU A 344 23.42 27.44 -29.34
CA GLU A 344 23.07 28.62 -30.11
C GLU A 344 22.55 28.26 -31.50
N LEU A 345 21.26 28.43 -31.73
CA LEU A 345 20.66 28.52 -33.07
C LEU A 345 20.88 29.93 -33.64
N THR A 346 22.14 30.33 -33.82
CA THR A 346 22.49 31.64 -34.40
C THR A 346 23.35 31.53 -35.66
N GLU A 347 23.40 30.38 -36.33
CA GLU A 347 24.24 30.27 -37.56
C GLU A 347 23.57 29.65 -38.79
N VAL A 348 22.23 29.62 -38.90
CA VAL A 348 21.54 29.08 -40.12
C VAL A 348 20.78 30.13 -40.91
N LEU A 349 20.77 31.41 -40.53
CA LEU A 349 20.07 32.45 -41.27
C LEU A 349 20.99 33.42 -42.10
N SER A 350 22.30 33.16 -42.16
CA SER A 350 23.22 34.05 -42.97
C SER A 350 23.72 33.47 -44.30
N ASN A 351 23.36 32.25 -44.68
CA ASN A 351 23.84 31.63 -45.94
C ASN A 351 22.76 31.36 -47.00
N GLY A 352 21.58 32.00 -46.90
CA GLY A 352 20.46 31.85 -47.86
C GLY A 352 20.30 32.96 -48.88
N GLN A 353 21.25 33.90 -49.02
CA GLN A 353 21.17 34.97 -50.01
C GLN A 353 22.48 35.17 -50.84
N ARG A 354 22.93 34.16 -51.54
CA ARG A 354 23.86 34.28 -52.67
C ARG A 354 23.77 33.03 -53.54
N ALA A 355 22.72 32.90 -54.33
CA ALA A 355 22.69 32.11 -55.56
C ALA A 355 21.39 32.40 -56.33
N ALA A 356 21.25 33.58 -56.93
CA ALA A 356 20.36 33.82 -58.03
C ALA A 356 20.80 35.19 -58.66
N ALA A 357 21.81 35.20 -59.52
CA ALA A 357 22.02 36.07 -60.60
C ALA A 357 22.75 35.31 -61.72
#